data_8216b4d7f5d98424693e3518d8c9af50
#
_entry.id   8216b4d7f5d98424693e3518d8c9af50
#
_cell.length_a   1.000
_cell.length_b   1.000
_cell.length_c   1.000
_cell.angle_alpha   90.00
_cell.angle_beta   90.00
_cell.angle_gamma   90.00
#
_symmetry.space_group_name_H-M   'P 1'
#
loop_
_entity.id
_entity.type
_entity.pdbx_description
1 polymer ?
#
loop_
_entity_poly.entity_id
_entity_poly.type
_entity_poly.pdbx_seq_one_letter_code
_entity_poly.pdbx_strand_id
1 'polypeptide(L)'
;VTDERTARIWDRQSRTYDLFTGGQERRWATWKRDLFAEIAGHTLLVAAGTGRDIPFLPPRHEIVAVDISAGMLRRAEPRARRYDGAIELVQADVADLPFPAATFDTVLTSCTFCSVPDPVAGLRELHRVVRSGGRLLMFEHTDSRHWAIHPMLALMTLITRHVARVTTELDRDTVGNVRAAGFAVERVTHLYLDVVKTIEAVRTA
;
A
#
# COMPACT_ATOMS: atom_id res chain seq x y z
N VAL A 1 -7.47 17.91 2.60
CA VAL A 1 -8.53 17.95 1.55
C VAL A 1 -8.36 16.70 0.71
N THR A 2 -9.31 15.78 0.84
CA THR A 2 -9.31 14.50 0.11
C THR A 2 -9.20 14.72 -1.40
N ASP A 3 -8.29 14.00 -2.08
CA ASP A 3 -8.19 14.04 -3.55
C ASP A 3 -9.40 13.34 -4.19
N GLU A 4 -10.49 14.11 -4.37
CA GLU A 4 -11.74 13.63 -4.97
C GLU A 4 -11.54 13.05 -6.39
N ARG A 5 -10.53 13.51 -7.13
CA ARG A 5 -10.24 13.00 -8.47
C ARG A 5 -9.73 11.56 -8.38
N THR A 6 -8.77 11.32 -7.52
CA THR A 6 -8.23 9.98 -7.25
C THR A 6 -9.31 9.05 -6.70
N ALA A 7 -10.12 9.51 -5.75
CA ALA A 7 -11.25 8.74 -5.22
C ALA A 7 -12.22 8.28 -6.32
N ARG A 8 -12.64 9.20 -7.23
CA ARG A 8 -13.55 8.86 -8.34
C ARG A 8 -12.94 7.88 -9.34
N ILE A 9 -11.63 7.95 -9.60
CA ILE A 9 -10.93 7.00 -10.48
C ILE A 9 -11.03 5.60 -9.88
N TRP A 10 -10.64 5.44 -8.61
CA TRP A 10 -10.65 4.16 -7.92
C TRP A 10 -12.07 3.61 -7.70
N ASP A 11 -13.07 4.46 -7.43
CA ASP A 11 -14.47 4.06 -7.37
C ASP A 11 -14.95 3.39 -8.67
N ARG A 12 -14.58 3.98 -9.81
CA ARG A 12 -14.92 3.40 -11.12
C ARG A 12 -14.20 2.06 -11.34
N GLN A 13 -12.93 1.99 -10.99
CA GLN A 13 -12.10 0.79 -11.18
C GLN A 13 -12.48 -0.34 -10.23
N SER A 14 -13.03 -0.04 -9.06
CA SER A 14 -13.43 -1.06 -8.09
C SER A 14 -14.28 -2.17 -8.70
N ARG A 15 -15.07 -1.86 -9.74
CA ARG A 15 -16.00 -2.81 -10.39
C ARG A 15 -15.30 -3.94 -11.13
N THR A 16 -14.12 -3.69 -11.69
CA THR A 16 -13.38 -4.62 -12.54
C THR A 16 -12.01 -5.00 -11.98
N TYR A 17 -11.59 -4.37 -10.90
CA TYR A 17 -10.26 -4.53 -10.32
C TYR A 17 -9.87 -5.99 -10.10
N ASP A 18 -10.74 -6.77 -9.47
CA ASP A 18 -10.49 -8.17 -9.16
C ASP A 18 -10.34 -9.06 -10.40
N LEU A 19 -10.94 -8.69 -11.54
CA LEU A 19 -10.81 -9.42 -12.79
C LEU A 19 -9.42 -9.29 -13.39
N PHE A 20 -8.82 -8.11 -13.27
CA PHE A 20 -7.51 -7.82 -13.87
C PHE A 20 -6.34 -8.18 -12.95
N THR A 21 -6.53 -8.16 -11.63
CA THR A 21 -5.45 -8.37 -10.65
C THR A 21 -5.39 -9.78 -10.08
N GLY A 22 -6.42 -10.61 -10.30
CA GLY A 22 -6.58 -11.94 -9.67
C GLY A 22 -5.43 -12.93 -9.87
N GLY A 23 -4.71 -12.85 -10.98
CA GLY A 23 -3.58 -13.74 -11.26
C GLY A 23 -2.28 -13.35 -10.54
N GLN A 24 -2.07 -12.08 -10.27
CA GLN A 24 -0.85 -11.56 -9.65
C GLN A 24 -0.76 -11.94 -8.17
N GLU A 25 -1.87 -11.91 -7.44
CA GLU A 25 -1.94 -12.19 -6.02
C GLU A 25 -1.37 -13.57 -5.65
N ARG A 26 -1.68 -14.61 -6.44
CA ARG A 26 -1.16 -15.97 -6.22
C ARG A 26 0.36 -16.03 -6.34
N ARG A 27 0.93 -15.26 -7.28
CA ARG A 27 2.38 -15.19 -7.50
C ARG A 27 3.10 -14.53 -6.33
N TRP A 28 2.47 -13.54 -5.69
CA TRP A 28 3.05 -12.76 -4.60
C TRP A 28 2.68 -13.28 -3.20
N ALA A 29 1.82 -14.30 -3.12
CA ALA A 29 1.24 -14.78 -1.89
C ALA A 29 2.27 -15.13 -0.80
N THR A 30 3.37 -15.79 -1.16
CA THR A 30 4.43 -16.15 -0.20
C THR A 30 5.08 -14.90 0.37
N TRP A 31 5.55 -14.00 -0.50
CA TRP A 31 6.23 -12.77 -0.08
C TRP A 31 5.33 -11.85 0.76
N LYS A 32 4.04 -11.78 0.39
CA LYS A 32 3.06 -11.00 1.18
C LYS A 32 2.83 -11.64 2.56
N ARG A 33 2.65 -12.97 2.64
CA ARG A 33 2.49 -13.65 3.93
C ARG A 33 3.70 -13.47 4.83
N ASP A 34 4.91 -13.61 4.29
CA ASP A 34 6.15 -13.46 5.06
C ASP A 34 6.26 -12.03 5.62
N LEU A 35 6.01 -11.01 4.78
CA LEU A 35 6.04 -9.61 5.22
C LEU A 35 4.91 -9.30 6.23
N PHE A 36 3.69 -9.78 5.97
CA PHE A 36 2.53 -9.46 6.80
C PHE A 36 2.56 -10.21 8.14
N ALA A 37 3.30 -11.33 8.23
CA ALA A 37 3.53 -12.00 9.50
C ALA A 37 4.30 -11.14 10.52
N GLU A 38 4.96 -10.08 10.05
CA GLU A 38 5.72 -9.13 10.87
C GLU A 38 4.84 -8.04 11.52
N ILE A 39 3.52 -7.99 11.24
CA ILE A 39 2.62 -7.03 11.90
C ILE A 39 2.52 -7.32 13.39
N ALA A 40 2.44 -6.27 14.20
CA ALA A 40 2.31 -6.36 15.64
C ALA A 40 1.46 -5.21 16.18
N GLY A 41 0.73 -5.47 17.24
CA GLY A 41 -0.10 -4.47 17.91
C GLY A 41 -1.22 -3.91 17.02
N HIS A 42 -1.61 -2.67 17.29
CA HIS A 42 -2.64 -1.95 16.53
C HIS A 42 -2.13 -1.60 15.14
N THR A 43 -2.73 -2.14 14.11
CA THR A 43 -2.22 -2.10 12.74
C THR A 43 -3.11 -1.27 11.81
N LEU A 44 -2.48 -0.41 11.01
CA LEU A 44 -3.12 0.32 9.91
C LEU A 44 -2.77 -0.36 8.58
N LEU A 45 -3.77 -0.86 7.85
CA LEU A 45 -3.64 -1.29 6.45
C LEU A 45 -4.07 -0.14 5.53
N VAL A 46 -3.14 0.39 4.75
CA VAL A 46 -3.37 1.54 3.86
C VAL A 46 -3.69 1.09 2.45
N ALA A 47 -4.64 1.77 1.82
CA ALA A 47 -5.16 1.46 0.49
C ALA A 47 -5.62 -0.01 0.39
N ALA A 48 -6.54 -0.40 1.28
CA ALA A 48 -7.04 -1.77 1.38
C ALA A 48 -7.65 -2.29 0.07
N GLY A 49 -8.01 -1.41 -0.85
CA GLY A 49 -8.59 -1.76 -2.13
C GLY A 49 -9.85 -2.59 -1.97
N THR A 50 -9.96 -3.65 -2.74
CA THR A 50 -11.06 -4.63 -2.60
C THR A 50 -10.82 -5.66 -1.49
N GLY A 51 -9.78 -5.47 -0.65
CA GLY A 51 -9.45 -6.38 0.45
C GLY A 51 -8.70 -7.64 0.03
N ARG A 52 -8.01 -7.62 -1.11
CA ARG A 52 -7.29 -8.81 -1.62
C ARG A 52 -6.10 -9.22 -0.75
N ASP A 53 -5.56 -8.31 0.03
CA ASP A 53 -4.47 -8.56 0.97
C ASP A 53 -4.93 -9.21 2.28
N ILE A 54 -6.21 -9.06 2.64
CA ILE A 54 -6.78 -9.59 3.87
C ILE A 54 -6.52 -11.10 4.07
N PRO A 55 -6.63 -11.97 3.03
CA PRO A 55 -6.34 -13.41 3.19
C PRO A 55 -4.87 -13.74 3.51
N PHE A 56 -3.96 -12.79 3.41
CA PHE A 56 -2.53 -12.97 3.72
C PHE A 56 -2.15 -12.43 5.11
N LEU A 57 -3.06 -11.69 5.77
CA LEU A 57 -2.86 -11.18 7.11
C LEU A 57 -2.86 -12.33 8.13
N PRO A 58 -1.97 -12.31 9.15
CA PRO A 58 -2.03 -13.27 10.23
C PRO A 58 -3.35 -13.11 11.01
N PRO A 59 -3.89 -14.20 11.59
CA PRO A 59 -5.17 -14.15 12.31
C PRO A 59 -5.07 -13.41 13.65
N ARG A 60 -6.23 -13.03 14.21
CA ARG A 60 -6.38 -12.48 15.56
C ARG A 60 -5.71 -11.13 15.82
N HIS A 61 -5.58 -10.31 14.78
CA HIS A 61 -5.15 -8.93 14.92
C HIS A 61 -6.33 -7.95 14.85
N GLU A 62 -6.14 -6.78 15.44
CA GLU A 62 -7.03 -5.63 15.29
C GLU A 62 -6.44 -4.70 14.24
N ILE A 63 -7.15 -4.51 13.15
CA ILE A 63 -6.66 -3.79 11.96
C ILE A 63 -7.67 -2.71 11.58
N VAL A 64 -7.19 -1.49 11.43
CA VAL A 64 -7.92 -0.43 10.74
C VAL A 64 -7.46 -0.45 9.28
N ALA A 65 -8.38 -0.62 8.35
CA ALA A 65 -8.08 -0.68 6.93
C ALA A 65 -8.70 0.53 6.22
N VAL A 66 -7.85 1.37 5.63
CA VAL A 66 -8.29 2.60 4.96
C VAL A 66 -8.17 2.50 3.45
N ASP A 67 -9.09 3.16 2.76
CA ASP A 67 -9.00 3.41 1.31
C ASP A 67 -9.69 4.73 0.98
N ILE A 68 -9.19 5.44 -0.03
CA ILE A 68 -9.79 6.69 -0.50
C ILE A 68 -11.14 6.45 -1.19
N SER A 69 -11.35 5.26 -1.73
CA SER A 69 -12.53 4.86 -2.51
C SER A 69 -13.54 4.09 -1.67
N ALA A 70 -14.72 4.66 -1.49
CA ALA A 70 -15.86 3.95 -0.90
C ALA A 70 -16.25 2.70 -1.73
N GLY A 71 -16.06 2.72 -3.04
CA GLY A 71 -16.33 1.59 -3.93
C GLY A 71 -15.39 0.42 -3.67
N MET A 72 -14.12 0.68 -3.38
CA MET A 72 -13.15 -0.32 -2.97
C MET A 72 -13.53 -0.95 -1.64
N LEU A 73 -13.82 -0.12 -0.62
CA LEU A 73 -14.19 -0.59 0.72
C LEU A 73 -15.45 -1.46 0.73
N ARG A 74 -16.48 -1.07 -0.04
CA ARG A 74 -17.68 -1.94 -0.19
C ARG A 74 -17.35 -3.33 -0.71
N ARG A 75 -16.31 -3.48 -1.54
CA ARG A 75 -15.86 -4.78 -2.05
C ARG A 75 -14.92 -5.50 -1.09
N ALA A 76 -14.23 -4.78 -0.23
CA ALA A 76 -13.41 -5.34 0.83
C ALA A 76 -14.27 -5.97 1.95
N GLU A 77 -15.47 -5.42 2.20
CA GLU A 77 -16.32 -5.79 3.33
C GLU A 77 -16.57 -7.31 3.47
N PRO A 78 -16.90 -8.09 2.40
CA PRO A 78 -17.08 -9.54 2.53
C PRO A 78 -15.81 -10.28 2.96
N ARG A 79 -14.62 -9.75 2.61
CA ARG A 79 -13.32 -10.33 3.00
C ARG A 79 -12.99 -9.95 4.44
N ALA A 80 -13.25 -8.70 4.82
CA ALA A 80 -13.07 -8.22 6.19
C ALA A 80 -13.94 -9.00 7.18
N ARG A 81 -15.20 -9.27 6.83
CA ARG A 81 -16.11 -10.09 7.66
C ARG A 81 -15.68 -11.55 7.85
N ARG A 82 -14.83 -12.09 6.95
CA ARG A 82 -14.32 -13.48 7.02
C ARG A 82 -12.96 -13.57 7.69
N TYR A 83 -12.37 -12.45 8.02
CA TYR A 83 -11.08 -12.42 8.69
C TYR A 83 -11.22 -12.98 10.13
N ASP A 84 -10.27 -13.82 10.53
CA ASP A 84 -10.17 -14.34 11.90
C ASP A 84 -9.49 -13.30 12.81
N GLY A 85 -10.21 -12.26 13.17
CA GLY A 85 -9.80 -11.09 13.95
C GLY A 85 -10.79 -9.94 13.74
N ALA A 86 -10.35 -8.70 13.92
CA ALA A 86 -11.19 -7.54 13.72
C ALA A 86 -10.59 -6.62 12.61
N ILE A 87 -11.41 -6.26 11.62
CA ILE A 87 -11.05 -5.26 10.62
C ILE A 87 -12.13 -4.17 10.60
N GLU A 88 -11.73 -2.96 10.90
CA GLU A 88 -12.52 -1.76 10.70
C GLU A 88 -12.18 -1.14 9.34
N LEU A 89 -13.20 -0.87 8.52
CA LEU A 89 -13.03 -0.23 7.21
C LEU A 89 -13.35 1.26 7.31
N VAL A 90 -12.38 2.13 7.01
CA VAL A 90 -12.51 3.58 7.11
C VAL A 90 -12.18 4.23 5.77
N GLN A 91 -13.07 5.10 5.27
CA GLN A 91 -12.75 5.90 4.09
C GLN A 91 -11.86 7.06 4.47
N ALA A 92 -10.63 7.08 3.95
CA ALA A 92 -9.66 8.14 4.22
C ALA A 92 -8.64 8.29 3.08
N ASP A 93 -8.12 9.50 2.94
CA ASP A 93 -6.96 9.79 2.09
C ASP A 93 -5.68 9.54 2.89
N VAL A 94 -4.71 8.83 2.32
CA VAL A 94 -3.41 8.58 2.96
C VAL A 94 -2.64 9.87 3.25
N ALA A 95 -2.92 10.94 2.54
CA ALA A 95 -2.30 12.25 2.77
C ALA A 95 -2.98 13.07 3.90
N ASP A 96 -4.14 12.60 4.41
CA ASP A 96 -4.91 13.28 5.46
C ASP A 96 -5.70 12.24 6.28
N LEU A 97 -5.01 11.50 7.14
CA LEU A 97 -5.58 10.40 7.92
C LEU A 97 -6.31 10.94 9.16
N PRO A 98 -7.55 10.48 9.41
CA PRO A 98 -8.38 10.97 10.53
C PRO A 98 -7.97 10.33 11.88
N PHE A 99 -6.69 10.08 12.09
CA PHE A 99 -6.17 9.46 13.31
C PHE A 99 -5.20 10.39 14.04
N PRO A 100 -5.14 10.35 15.36
CA PRO A 100 -4.13 11.06 16.14
C PRO A 100 -2.69 10.61 15.78
N ALA A 101 -1.70 11.42 16.11
CA ALA A 101 -0.31 11.02 16.00
C ALA A 101 -0.02 9.84 16.94
N ALA A 102 0.91 8.96 16.52
CA ALA A 102 1.38 7.83 17.32
C ALA A 102 0.26 6.84 17.73
N THR A 103 -0.74 6.62 16.86
CA THR A 103 -1.87 5.72 17.11
C THR A 103 -1.52 4.26 16.85
N PHE A 104 -0.71 3.97 15.81
CA PHE A 104 -0.48 2.62 15.33
C PHE A 104 0.92 2.09 15.69
N ASP A 105 0.97 0.79 16.00
CA ASP A 105 2.23 0.06 16.20
C ASP A 105 2.86 -0.32 14.86
N THR A 106 2.00 -0.72 13.91
CA THR A 106 2.42 -1.12 12.56
C THR A 106 1.56 -0.42 11.51
N VAL A 107 2.20 0.03 10.44
CA VAL A 107 1.54 0.46 9.20
C VAL A 107 1.94 -0.50 8.08
N LEU A 108 0.95 -1.00 7.35
CA LEU A 108 1.11 -1.92 6.24
C LEU A 108 0.59 -1.31 4.95
N THR A 109 1.36 -1.39 3.86
CA THR A 109 0.94 -0.98 2.52
C THR A 109 1.25 -2.06 1.48
N SER A 110 0.43 -2.13 0.43
CA SER A 110 0.65 -3.07 -0.66
C SER A 110 0.22 -2.45 -1.99
N CYS A 111 1.18 -2.24 -2.90
CA CYS A 111 0.96 -1.65 -4.22
C CYS A 111 0.21 -0.30 -4.17
N THR A 112 0.53 0.51 -3.18
CA THR A 112 -0.15 1.78 -2.86
C THR A 112 0.60 2.98 -3.43
N PHE A 113 1.87 3.11 -3.06
CA PHE A 113 2.64 4.33 -3.29
C PHE A 113 3.09 4.52 -4.74
N CYS A 114 2.92 3.54 -5.60
CA CYS A 114 3.01 3.72 -7.05
C CYS A 114 1.86 4.58 -7.61
N SER A 115 0.75 4.73 -6.88
CA SER A 115 -0.47 5.42 -7.33
C SER A 115 -0.84 6.67 -6.53
N VAL A 116 -0.16 6.94 -5.43
CA VAL A 116 -0.37 8.16 -4.62
C VAL A 116 0.24 9.36 -5.34
N PRO A 117 -0.52 10.46 -5.55
CA PRO A 117 -0.02 11.63 -6.28
C PRO A 117 1.22 12.28 -5.66
N ASP A 118 1.19 12.53 -4.34
CA ASP A 118 2.35 12.97 -3.55
C ASP A 118 2.75 11.87 -2.55
N PRO A 119 3.68 10.98 -2.92
CA PRO A 119 4.07 9.86 -2.07
C PRO A 119 4.77 10.30 -0.79
N VAL A 120 5.54 11.39 -0.84
CA VAL A 120 6.26 11.87 0.34
C VAL A 120 5.30 12.48 1.36
N ALA A 121 4.28 13.22 0.92
CA ALA A 121 3.24 13.72 1.82
C ALA A 121 2.47 12.56 2.47
N GLY A 122 2.03 11.56 1.72
CA GLY A 122 1.38 10.37 2.26
C GLY A 122 2.26 9.62 3.25
N LEU A 123 3.55 9.40 2.93
CA LEU A 123 4.50 8.72 3.83
C LEU A 123 4.79 9.53 5.10
N ARG A 124 4.80 10.87 5.04
CA ARG A 124 4.92 11.73 6.24
C ARG A 124 3.68 11.60 7.13
N GLU A 125 2.52 11.45 6.53
CA GLU A 125 1.28 11.21 7.27
C GLU A 125 1.30 9.81 7.93
N LEU A 126 1.81 8.78 7.27
CA LEU A 126 2.06 7.48 7.89
C LEU A 126 3.07 7.60 9.04
N HIS A 127 4.14 8.38 8.84
CA HIS A 127 5.13 8.64 9.90
C HIS A 127 4.50 9.36 11.10
N ARG A 128 3.55 10.27 10.89
CA ARG A 128 2.82 10.94 11.97
C ARG A 128 1.98 9.96 12.81
N VAL A 129 1.23 9.08 12.14
CA VAL A 129 0.27 8.19 12.83
C VAL A 129 0.90 6.94 13.42
N VAL A 130 2.06 6.49 12.94
CA VAL A 130 2.79 5.39 13.56
C VAL A 130 3.53 5.90 14.80
N ARG A 131 3.61 5.12 15.88
CA ARG A 131 4.33 5.52 17.11
C ARG A 131 5.85 5.49 16.92
N SER A 132 6.58 6.17 17.81
CA SER A 132 8.04 6.00 17.89
C SER A 132 8.41 4.54 18.14
N GLY A 133 9.36 4.00 17.38
CA GLY A 133 9.71 2.59 17.36
C GLY A 133 8.69 1.69 16.62
N GLY A 134 7.59 2.26 16.11
CA GLY A 134 6.63 1.53 15.30
C GLY A 134 7.14 1.28 13.87
N ARG A 135 6.53 0.32 13.19
CA ARG A 135 7.04 -0.23 11.91
C ARG A 135 6.21 0.18 10.71
N LEU A 136 6.88 0.39 9.60
CA LEU A 136 6.29 0.52 8.26
C LEU A 136 6.70 -0.70 7.44
N LEU A 137 5.72 -1.47 6.98
CA LEU A 137 5.90 -2.65 6.15
C LEU A 137 5.27 -2.37 4.78
N MET A 138 6.04 -2.47 3.72
CA MET A 138 5.57 -2.15 2.37
C MET A 138 5.88 -3.28 1.38
N PHE A 139 4.91 -3.61 0.55
CA PHE A 139 5.06 -4.46 -0.63
C PHE A 139 4.72 -3.62 -1.86
N GLU A 140 5.72 -3.12 -2.60
CA GLU A 140 5.49 -2.06 -3.58
C GLU A 140 6.13 -2.33 -4.94
N HIS A 141 5.48 -1.84 -6.00
CA HIS A 141 6.15 -1.63 -7.27
C HIS A 141 7.07 -0.41 -7.17
N THR A 142 8.28 -0.55 -7.66
CA THR A 142 9.29 0.50 -7.56
C THR A 142 10.12 0.55 -8.84
N ASP A 143 10.98 1.56 -8.96
CA ASP A 143 12.06 1.55 -9.92
C ASP A 143 12.94 0.31 -9.77
N SER A 144 13.68 -0.01 -10.81
CA SER A 144 14.64 -1.11 -10.82
C SER A 144 16.06 -0.59 -10.98
N ARG A 145 17.01 -1.23 -10.28
CA ARG A 145 18.44 -0.99 -10.48
C ARG A 145 18.97 -1.53 -11.83
N HIS A 146 18.17 -2.34 -12.53
CA HIS A 146 18.53 -2.90 -13.83
C HIS A 146 18.16 -1.91 -14.93
N TRP A 147 19.10 -1.09 -15.37
CA TRP A 147 18.90 -0.06 -16.39
C TRP A 147 18.22 -0.58 -17.68
N ALA A 148 18.48 -1.83 -18.05
CA ALA A 148 17.92 -2.43 -19.27
C ALA A 148 16.40 -2.58 -19.28
N ILE A 149 15.75 -2.56 -18.12
CA ILE A 149 14.28 -2.65 -18.02
C ILE A 149 13.59 -1.28 -17.83
N HIS A 150 14.34 -0.20 -17.62
CA HIS A 150 13.77 1.15 -17.48
C HIS A 150 12.90 1.57 -18.67
N PRO A 151 13.30 1.34 -19.95
CA PRO A 151 12.44 1.69 -21.09
C PRO A 151 11.10 0.95 -21.08
N MET A 152 11.10 -0.31 -20.64
CA MET A 152 9.89 -1.12 -20.51
C MET A 152 8.98 -0.56 -19.39
N LEU A 153 9.54 -0.22 -18.22
CA LEU A 153 8.78 0.36 -17.11
C LEU A 153 8.19 1.72 -17.51
N ALA A 154 8.97 2.57 -18.16
CA ALA A 154 8.49 3.86 -18.66
C ALA A 154 7.35 3.69 -19.68
N LEU A 155 7.46 2.72 -20.60
CA LEU A 155 6.39 2.41 -21.55
C LEU A 155 5.14 1.91 -20.82
N MET A 156 5.27 1.03 -19.85
CA MET A 156 4.15 0.54 -19.04
C MET A 156 3.50 1.67 -18.25
N THR A 157 4.28 2.57 -17.65
CA THR A 157 3.78 3.78 -16.97
C THR A 157 2.98 4.65 -17.95
N LEU A 158 3.48 4.85 -19.17
CA LEU A 158 2.79 5.60 -20.21
C LEU A 158 1.44 4.94 -20.60
N ILE A 159 1.43 3.62 -20.77
CA ILE A 159 0.22 2.86 -21.09
C ILE A 159 -0.81 2.97 -19.96
N THR A 160 -0.40 2.78 -18.70
CA THR A 160 -1.32 2.87 -17.55
C THR A 160 -1.92 4.27 -17.42
N ARG A 161 -1.13 5.31 -17.64
CA ARG A 161 -1.61 6.71 -17.65
C ARG A 161 -2.64 6.98 -18.75
N HIS A 162 -2.42 6.51 -19.97
CA HIS A 162 -3.25 6.87 -21.12
C HIS A 162 -4.43 5.89 -21.33
N VAL A 163 -4.24 4.59 -21.12
CA VAL A 163 -5.26 3.57 -21.38
C VAL A 163 -6.11 3.31 -20.14
N ALA A 164 -5.49 3.07 -19.00
CA ALA A 164 -6.23 2.78 -17.77
C ALA A 164 -6.67 4.05 -17.02
N ARG A 165 -6.16 5.23 -17.42
CA ARG A 165 -6.37 6.53 -16.73
C ARG A 165 -6.02 6.47 -15.25
N VAL A 166 -5.16 5.53 -14.86
CA VAL A 166 -4.59 5.41 -13.52
C VAL A 166 -3.25 6.09 -13.50
N THR A 167 -2.98 6.83 -12.47
CA THR A 167 -1.67 7.46 -12.26
C THR A 167 -0.71 6.47 -11.58
N THR A 168 -0.54 5.26 -12.13
CA THR A 168 0.41 4.30 -11.59
C THR A 168 1.80 4.54 -12.20
N GLU A 169 2.76 4.90 -11.37
CA GLU A 169 4.17 5.09 -11.74
C GLU A 169 4.97 3.88 -11.26
N LEU A 170 5.42 3.07 -12.23
CA LEU A 170 6.14 1.82 -11.94
C LEU A 170 7.66 2.02 -11.78
N ASP A 171 8.14 3.23 -12.05
CA ASP A 171 9.55 3.66 -12.00
C ASP A 171 9.85 4.63 -10.84
N ARG A 172 9.03 4.59 -9.78
CA ARG A 172 9.14 5.49 -8.63
C ARG A 172 10.21 5.02 -7.64
N ASP A 173 11.08 5.93 -7.18
CA ASP A 173 12.01 5.69 -6.07
C ASP A 173 11.27 5.68 -4.72
N THR A 174 10.56 4.60 -4.45
CA THR A 174 9.80 4.44 -3.20
C THR A 174 10.72 4.37 -1.98
N VAL A 175 11.89 3.75 -2.09
CA VAL A 175 12.85 3.66 -0.97
C VAL A 175 13.38 5.04 -0.59
N GLY A 176 13.73 5.87 -1.58
CA GLY A 176 14.12 7.26 -1.34
C GLY A 176 13.00 8.08 -0.72
N ASN A 177 11.76 7.90 -1.18
CA ASN A 177 10.59 8.58 -0.62
C ASN A 177 10.33 8.19 0.85
N VAL A 178 10.51 6.91 1.22
CA VAL A 178 10.39 6.43 2.62
C VAL A 178 11.41 7.14 3.52
N ARG A 179 12.66 7.26 3.07
CA ARG A 179 13.70 7.99 3.80
C ARG A 179 13.41 9.48 3.90
N ALA A 180 12.96 10.10 2.80
CA ALA A 180 12.59 11.52 2.75
C ALA A 180 11.39 11.87 3.66
N ALA A 181 10.55 10.89 3.98
CA ALA A 181 9.45 11.02 4.92
C ALA A 181 9.87 10.87 6.38
N GLY A 182 11.14 10.51 6.68
CA GLY A 182 11.68 10.42 8.04
C GLY A 182 11.79 9.00 8.60
N PHE A 183 11.44 7.98 7.84
CA PHE A 183 11.62 6.59 8.27
C PHE A 183 13.07 6.12 8.13
N ALA A 184 13.55 5.35 9.10
CA ALA A 184 14.79 4.59 8.99
C ALA A 184 14.50 3.26 8.29
N VAL A 185 15.01 3.08 7.07
CA VAL A 185 14.86 1.83 6.30
C VAL A 185 15.82 0.79 6.85
N GLU A 186 15.29 -0.32 7.37
CA GLU A 186 16.07 -1.41 7.96
C GLU A 186 16.38 -2.51 6.96
N ARG A 187 15.37 -2.89 6.14
CA ARG A 187 15.53 -3.98 5.17
C ARG A 187 14.80 -3.66 3.87
N VAL A 188 15.45 -3.99 2.76
CA VAL A 188 14.84 -3.96 1.41
C VAL A 188 15.11 -5.30 0.76
N THR A 189 14.07 -6.04 0.37
CA THR A 189 14.19 -7.27 -0.41
C THR A 189 13.76 -7.00 -1.84
N HIS A 190 14.63 -7.32 -2.77
CA HIS A 190 14.45 -7.08 -4.20
C HIS A 190 13.83 -8.29 -4.88
N LEU A 191 12.68 -8.13 -5.52
CA LEU A 191 11.91 -9.20 -6.16
C LEU A 191 11.72 -8.91 -7.65
N TYR A 192 11.57 -9.95 -8.46
CA TYR A 192 11.16 -9.86 -9.87
C TYR A 192 11.96 -8.84 -10.69
N LEU A 193 13.27 -9.04 -10.81
CA LEU A 193 14.17 -8.09 -11.48
C LEU A 193 14.13 -6.69 -10.86
N ASP A 194 13.87 -6.64 -9.55
CA ASP A 194 13.88 -5.41 -8.78
C ASP A 194 12.70 -4.45 -9.03
N VAL A 195 11.69 -4.85 -9.80
CA VAL A 195 10.49 -4.05 -10.03
C VAL A 195 9.44 -4.14 -8.91
N VAL A 196 9.63 -5.09 -7.99
CA VAL A 196 8.84 -5.22 -6.77
C VAL A 196 9.80 -5.31 -5.59
N LYS A 197 9.52 -4.60 -4.52
CA LYS A 197 10.31 -4.64 -3.29
C LYS A 197 9.43 -4.85 -2.07
N THR A 198 9.95 -5.59 -1.08
CA THR A 198 9.49 -5.41 0.29
C THR A 198 10.41 -4.40 0.97
N ILE A 199 9.83 -3.46 1.70
CA ILE A 199 10.54 -2.42 2.43
C ILE A 199 10.07 -2.49 3.87
N GLU A 200 11.00 -2.64 4.78
CA GLU A 200 10.78 -2.59 6.21
C GLU A 200 11.52 -1.40 6.79
N ALA A 201 10.79 -0.56 7.47
CA ALA A 201 11.31 0.66 8.05
C ALA A 201 10.71 0.92 9.42
N VAL A 202 11.37 1.73 10.22
CA VAL A 202 10.92 2.13 11.56
C VAL A 202 10.83 3.64 11.67
N ARG A 203 9.87 4.11 12.46
CA ARG A 203 9.86 5.47 12.93
C ARG A 203 10.86 5.59 14.09
N THR A 204 11.96 6.30 13.86
CA THR A 204 12.88 6.68 14.95
C THR A 204 12.26 7.74 15.85
N ALA A 205 12.82 7.92 17.03
CA ALA A 205 12.34 8.90 18.01
C ALA A 205 12.42 10.33 17.49
#